data_e32f4754fae5a5e604bc8e0fa3ae8ab0
#
_entry.id   e32f4754fae5a5e604bc8e0fa3ae8ab0
#
_cell.length_a   1.000
_cell.length_b   1.000
_cell.length_c   1.000
_cell.angle_alpha   90.00
_cell.angle_beta   90.00
_cell.angle_gamma   90.00
#
_symmetry.space_group_name_H-M   'P 1'
#
loop_
_entity.id
_entity.type
_entity.pdbx_description
1 polymer ?
#
loop_
_entity_poly.entity_id
_entity_poly.type
_entity_poly.pdbx_seq_one_letter_code
_entity_poly.pdbx_strand_id
1 'polypeptide(L)'
;MGVLWDDSILEYICLSNYRESHMVRLGDTVPNFTQASTYGDIDFYEWAGDSWVVLFSHPADFTPVCTTELGTVAKLKPEFDKRNVKAIALSVDNVESHKGWVGDIEETQSTTLNYPILADADRKVSDLYDMIHPNANAAVTVRSVFVIDPNKKLRLTFTYPPSTGRNFDELLRVIDSLQLTDNYSVATPADWKDGEDVVIVPSLKDPEVLKQKFPKGYEEVKPYLRLTPQPNK
;
A
#
# COMPACT_ATOMS: atom_id res chain seq x y z
N MET A 1 30.75 -13.13 46.81
CA MET A 1 30.59 -13.99 45.64
C MET A 1 29.90 -13.13 44.56
N GLY A 2 30.68 -12.45 43.72
CA GLY A 2 30.16 -11.63 42.65
C GLY A 2 29.87 -12.50 41.43
N VAL A 3 28.66 -12.44 40.91
CA VAL A 3 28.29 -13.10 39.66
C VAL A 3 28.86 -12.23 38.55
N LEU A 4 29.90 -12.71 37.88
CA LEU A 4 30.41 -12.13 36.63
C LEU A 4 29.37 -12.46 35.55
N TRP A 5 28.68 -11.46 35.08
CA TRP A 5 27.83 -11.57 33.86
C TRP A 5 28.76 -11.64 32.65
N ASP A 6 28.58 -12.67 31.84
CA ASP A 6 29.33 -12.88 30.60
C ASP A 6 28.97 -11.79 29.61
N ASP A 7 29.94 -10.98 29.15
CA ASP A 7 29.74 -9.89 28.19
C ASP A 7 29.13 -10.38 26.87
N SER A 8 29.26 -11.67 26.54
CA SER A 8 28.64 -12.30 25.37
C SER A 8 27.09 -12.33 25.46
N ILE A 9 26.53 -12.42 26.69
CA ILE A 9 25.07 -12.40 26.90
C ILE A 9 24.53 -10.98 26.72
N LEU A 10 25.27 -9.97 27.16
CA LEU A 10 24.91 -8.57 26.98
C LEU A 10 24.99 -8.16 25.49
N GLU A 11 25.97 -8.66 24.76
CA GLU A 11 26.10 -8.47 23.33
C GLU A 11 24.96 -9.18 22.58
N TYR A 12 24.57 -10.39 22.99
CA TYR A 12 23.44 -11.12 22.38
C TYR A 12 22.09 -10.45 22.69
N ILE A 13 21.89 -9.92 23.87
CA ILE A 13 20.70 -9.14 24.25
C ILE A 13 20.68 -7.79 23.51
N CYS A 14 21.84 -7.15 23.34
CA CYS A 14 21.96 -5.91 22.58
C CYS A 14 21.68 -6.15 21.10
N LEU A 15 22.18 -7.23 20.51
CA LEU A 15 21.93 -7.61 19.11
C LEU A 15 20.50 -8.12 18.88
N SER A 16 19.87 -8.77 19.88
CA SER A 16 18.46 -9.18 19.77
C SER A 16 17.50 -7.99 19.89
N ASN A 17 17.84 -6.97 20.65
CA ASN A 17 17.08 -5.71 20.73
C ASN A 17 17.30 -4.79 19.52
N TYR A 18 18.34 -5.01 18.70
CA TYR A 18 18.60 -4.23 17.48
C TYR A 18 17.85 -4.77 16.25
N ARG A 19 17.13 -5.88 16.38
CA ARG A 19 16.25 -6.45 15.36
C ARG A 19 14.77 -6.43 15.76
N GLU A 20 14.31 -5.46 16.50
CA GLU A 20 12.93 -5.03 16.32
C GLU A 20 12.88 -4.27 15.00
N SER A 21 12.73 -5.02 13.91
CA SER A 21 12.28 -4.45 12.64
C SER A 21 11.00 -3.70 12.97
N HIS A 22 11.07 -2.37 12.96
CA HIS A 22 9.88 -1.54 13.15
C HIS A 22 9.05 -1.68 11.88
N MET A 23 8.35 -2.81 11.79
CA MET A 23 7.36 -3.03 10.74
C MET A 23 6.36 -1.87 10.80
N VAL A 24 6.24 -1.14 9.71
CA VAL A 24 5.30 0.00 9.60
C VAL A 24 3.88 -0.52 9.79
N ARG A 25 3.14 0.05 10.74
CA ARG A 25 1.79 -0.37 11.11
C ARG A 25 0.75 0.63 10.63
N LEU A 26 -0.51 0.20 10.54
CA LEU A 26 -1.61 1.09 10.16
C LEU A 26 -1.66 2.33 11.07
N GLY A 27 -1.70 3.50 10.46
CA GLY A 27 -1.68 4.80 11.14
C GLY A 27 -0.28 5.37 11.40
N ASP A 28 0.78 4.59 11.26
CA ASP A 28 2.14 5.12 11.37
C ASP A 28 2.46 6.07 10.21
N THR A 29 3.32 7.03 10.47
CA THR A 29 3.96 7.79 9.39
C THR A 29 5.00 6.88 8.76
N VAL A 30 4.85 6.60 7.47
CA VAL A 30 5.82 5.76 6.75
C VAL A 30 7.18 6.46 6.66
N PRO A 31 8.29 5.74 6.73
CA PRO A 31 9.61 6.37 6.65
C PRO A 31 9.88 6.93 5.23
N ASN A 32 10.55 8.10 5.17
CA ASN A 32 11.09 8.61 3.92
C ASN A 32 12.33 7.82 3.49
N PHE A 33 12.61 7.82 2.20
CA PHE A 33 13.83 7.25 1.62
C PHE A 33 14.20 7.97 0.34
N THR A 34 15.45 7.85 -0.07
CA THR A 34 15.92 8.21 -1.41
C THR A 34 16.49 6.96 -2.05
N GLN A 35 16.01 6.61 -3.25
CA GLN A 35 16.38 5.38 -3.96
C GLN A 35 16.44 5.62 -5.47
N ALA A 36 17.39 4.96 -6.14
CA ALA A 36 17.50 4.94 -7.59
C ALA A 36 16.27 4.27 -8.23
N SER A 37 15.86 4.73 -9.40
CA SER A 37 14.73 4.18 -10.12
C SER A 37 14.91 4.25 -11.65
N THR A 38 13.94 3.72 -12.38
CA THR A 38 13.88 3.88 -13.85
C THR A 38 13.72 5.33 -14.29
N TYR A 39 13.33 6.24 -13.40
CA TYR A 39 13.13 7.67 -13.65
C TYR A 39 14.25 8.55 -13.02
N GLY A 40 15.33 7.96 -12.55
CA GLY A 40 16.39 8.62 -11.77
C GLY A 40 16.19 8.42 -10.27
N ASP A 41 16.93 9.17 -9.46
CA ASP A 41 16.81 9.11 -8.01
C ASP A 41 15.50 9.75 -7.55
N ILE A 42 14.81 9.08 -6.65
CA ILE A 42 13.53 9.52 -6.09
C ILE A 42 13.68 9.70 -4.59
N ASP A 43 13.47 10.94 -4.08
CA ASP A 43 13.07 11.17 -2.70
C ASP A 43 11.56 10.90 -2.61
N PHE A 44 11.20 9.92 -1.78
CA PHE A 44 9.83 9.40 -1.74
C PHE A 44 8.81 10.45 -1.30
N TYR A 45 9.12 11.25 -0.29
CA TYR A 45 8.18 12.27 0.19
C TYR A 45 7.98 13.41 -0.81
N GLU A 46 9.08 13.87 -1.42
CA GLU A 46 9.03 14.89 -2.46
C GLU A 46 8.26 14.39 -3.69
N TRP A 47 8.55 13.17 -4.14
CA TRP A 47 7.87 12.58 -5.28
C TRP A 47 6.39 12.34 -5.00
N ALA A 48 6.01 11.86 -3.81
CA ALA A 48 4.62 11.63 -3.43
C ALA A 48 3.82 12.94 -3.42
N GLY A 49 4.40 14.04 -2.89
CA GLY A 49 3.70 15.32 -2.75
C GLY A 49 2.41 15.15 -1.96
N ASP A 50 1.31 15.74 -2.44
CA ASP A 50 -0.03 15.67 -1.85
C ASP A 50 -0.90 14.55 -2.47
N SER A 51 -0.28 13.54 -3.08
CA SER A 51 -1.00 12.39 -3.64
C SER A 51 -1.06 11.23 -2.65
N TRP A 52 -2.08 10.40 -2.80
CA TRP A 52 -2.05 9.03 -2.32
C TRP A 52 -0.97 8.25 -3.06
N VAL A 53 -0.40 7.25 -2.41
CA VAL A 53 0.63 6.39 -3.02
C VAL A 53 0.27 4.93 -2.84
N VAL A 54 0.45 4.16 -3.91
CA VAL A 54 0.52 2.71 -3.91
C VAL A 54 1.98 2.33 -4.12
N LEU A 55 2.68 2.01 -3.04
CA LEU A 55 4.01 1.41 -3.07
C LEU A 55 3.85 -0.11 -3.06
N PHE A 56 4.40 -0.80 -4.07
CA PHE A 56 4.26 -2.24 -4.15
C PHE A 56 5.55 -2.92 -4.58
N SER A 57 5.86 -4.05 -3.96
CA SER A 57 7.03 -4.85 -4.32
C SER A 57 6.67 -6.02 -5.23
N HIS A 58 7.65 -6.48 -6.01
CA HIS A 58 7.58 -7.69 -6.81
C HIS A 58 8.88 -8.51 -6.64
N PRO A 59 8.83 -9.84 -6.70
CA PRO A 59 9.97 -10.69 -6.39
C PRO A 59 11.19 -10.48 -7.27
N ALA A 60 11.03 -10.45 -8.59
CA ALA A 60 12.14 -10.27 -9.53
C ALA A 60 11.64 -9.85 -10.92
N ASP A 61 12.52 -9.16 -11.64
CA ASP A 61 12.34 -8.85 -13.06
C ASP A 61 12.33 -10.11 -13.93
N PHE A 62 11.86 -9.99 -15.16
CA PHE A 62 11.80 -11.07 -16.17
C PHE A 62 11.08 -12.32 -15.66
N THR A 63 10.03 -12.15 -14.83
CA THR A 63 9.22 -13.25 -14.31
C THR A 63 7.75 -13.12 -14.75
N PRO A 64 7.04 -14.24 -14.99
CA PRO A 64 5.73 -14.19 -15.64
C PRO A 64 4.69 -13.39 -14.85
N VAL A 65 4.53 -13.69 -13.55
CA VAL A 65 3.50 -13.04 -12.71
C VAL A 65 3.81 -11.56 -12.53
N CYS A 66 5.09 -11.19 -12.30
CA CYS A 66 5.49 -9.79 -12.15
C CYS A 66 5.21 -8.99 -13.43
N THR A 67 5.50 -9.56 -14.60
CA THR A 67 5.19 -8.93 -15.90
C THR A 67 3.70 -8.60 -16.02
N THR A 68 2.81 -9.55 -15.68
CA THR A 68 1.36 -9.33 -15.73
C THR A 68 0.90 -8.26 -14.73
N GLU A 69 1.48 -8.25 -13.53
CA GLU A 69 1.12 -7.27 -12.50
C GLU A 69 1.53 -5.84 -12.88
N LEU A 70 2.79 -5.66 -13.33
CA LEU A 70 3.28 -4.33 -13.69
C LEU A 70 2.52 -3.77 -14.89
N GLY A 71 2.21 -4.59 -15.88
CA GLY A 71 1.37 -4.19 -17.00
C GLY A 71 -0.06 -3.85 -16.58
N THR A 72 -0.65 -4.60 -15.65
CA THR A 72 -1.99 -4.29 -15.12
C THR A 72 -2.00 -2.95 -14.39
N VAL A 73 -1.02 -2.67 -13.54
CA VAL A 73 -0.89 -1.38 -12.84
C VAL A 73 -0.74 -0.23 -13.85
N ALA A 74 0.03 -0.41 -14.92
CA ALA A 74 0.17 0.59 -15.96
C ALA A 74 -1.16 0.90 -16.68
N LYS A 75 -1.98 -0.12 -16.97
CA LYS A 75 -3.32 0.04 -17.56
C LYS A 75 -4.29 0.75 -16.62
N LEU A 76 -4.10 0.63 -15.31
CA LEU A 76 -4.94 1.28 -14.29
C LEU A 76 -4.60 2.75 -14.04
N LYS A 77 -3.60 3.31 -14.72
CA LYS A 77 -3.24 4.73 -14.52
C LYS A 77 -4.42 5.70 -14.59
N PRO A 78 -5.37 5.60 -15.55
CA PRO A 78 -6.53 6.49 -15.54
C PRO A 78 -7.40 6.38 -14.30
N GLU A 79 -7.50 5.18 -13.71
CA GLU A 79 -8.24 4.96 -12.47
C GLU A 79 -7.49 5.49 -11.23
N PHE A 80 -6.17 5.39 -11.22
CA PHE A 80 -5.33 6.01 -10.21
C PHE A 80 -5.38 7.54 -10.29
N ASP A 81 -5.29 8.11 -11.49
CA ASP A 81 -5.32 9.56 -11.69
C ASP A 81 -6.64 10.18 -11.19
N LYS A 82 -7.79 9.54 -11.44
CA LYS A 82 -9.11 9.96 -10.93
C LYS A 82 -9.16 10.06 -9.41
N ARG A 83 -8.34 9.28 -8.71
CA ARG A 83 -8.27 9.17 -7.24
C ARG A 83 -7.10 9.94 -6.64
N ASN A 84 -6.36 10.70 -7.45
CA ASN A 84 -5.09 11.33 -7.05
C ASN A 84 -4.11 10.33 -6.42
N VAL A 85 -3.91 9.19 -7.07
CA VAL A 85 -3.01 8.11 -6.62
C VAL A 85 -1.82 8.03 -7.55
N LYS A 86 -0.61 7.92 -6.99
CA LYS A 86 0.62 7.59 -7.69
C LYS A 86 1.03 6.15 -7.39
N ALA A 87 1.37 5.39 -8.42
CA ALA A 87 1.92 4.05 -8.26
C ALA A 87 3.44 4.07 -8.36
N ILE A 88 4.11 3.25 -7.55
CA ILE A 88 5.55 3.04 -7.58
C ILE A 88 5.87 1.59 -7.21
N ALA A 89 6.61 0.91 -8.10
CA ALA A 89 7.03 -0.47 -7.89
C ALA A 89 8.43 -0.53 -7.25
N LEU A 90 8.77 -1.68 -6.67
CA LEU A 90 10.07 -1.95 -6.09
C LEU A 90 10.45 -3.43 -6.25
N SER A 91 11.70 -3.69 -6.59
CA SER A 91 12.35 -4.98 -6.34
C SER A 91 13.82 -4.78 -5.97
N VAL A 92 14.48 -5.88 -5.61
CA VAL A 92 15.92 -5.88 -5.31
C VAL A 92 16.81 -5.96 -6.57
N ASP A 93 16.22 -5.92 -7.76
CA ASP A 93 16.95 -5.82 -9.01
C ASP A 93 17.53 -4.41 -9.20
N ASN A 94 18.53 -4.29 -10.07
CA ASN A 94 19.17 -3.00 -10.34
C ASN A 94 18.46 -2.21 -11.46
N VAL A 95 18.84 -0.94 -11.65
CA VAL A 95 18.23 -0.03 -12.63
C VAL A 95 18.35 -0.54 -14.06
N GLU A 96 19.48 -1.15 -14.42
CA GLU A 96 19.73 -1.69 -15.76
C GLU A 96 18.79 -2.86 -16.07
N SER A 97 18.56 -3.74 -15.07
CA SER A 97 17.60 -4.84 -15.17
C SER A 97 16.19 -4.30 -15.43
N HIS A 98 15.73 -3.36 -14.59
CA HIS A 98 14.41 -2.75 -14.76
C HIS A 98 14.24 -2.12 -16.14
N LYS A 99 15.19 -1.31 -16.58
CA LYS A 99 15.15 -0.66 -17.91
C LYS A 99 15.15 -1.67 -19.05
N GLY A 100 15.90 -2.77 -18.92
CA GLY A 100 15.91 -3.85 -19.91
C GLY A 100 14.57 -4.58 -19.99
N TRP A 101 13.85 -4.68 -18.85
CA TRP A 101 12.59 -5.41 -18.76
C TRP A 101 11.36 -4.59 -19.19
N VAL A 102 11.41 -3.27 -19.15
CA VAL A 102 10.29 -2.40 -19.54
C VAL A 102 9.72 -2.76 -20.91
N GLY A 103 10.59 -3.00 -21.92
CA GLY A 103 10.17 -3.36 -23.27
C GLY A 103 9.34 -4.65 -23.31
N ASP A 104 9.74 -5.68 -22.55
CA ASP A 104 9.01 -6.95 -22.48
C ASP A 104 7.61 -6.77 -21.83
N ILE A 105 7.53 -5.93 -20.77
CA ILE A 105 6.25 -5.60 -20.13
C ILE A 105 5.33 -4.90 -21.15
N GLU A 106 5.83 -3.89 -21.83
CA GLU A 106 5.05 -3.09 -22.79
C GLU A 106 4.53 -3.93 -23.95
N GLU A 107 5.41 -4.77 -24.53
CA GLU A 107 5.06 -5.67 -25.61
C GLU A 107 4.03 -6.71 -25.18
N THR A 108 4.32 -7.46 -24.12
CA THR A 108 3.49 -8.60 -23.69
C THR A 108 2.16 -8.17 -23.09
N GLN A 109 2.12 -7.00 -22.44
CA GLN A 109 0.91 -6.49 -21.80
C GLN A 109 0.16 -5.44 -22.65
N SER A 110 0.66 -5.09 -23.84
CA SER A 110 0.04 -4.09 -24.75
C SER A 110 -0.26 -2.77 -24.01
N THR A 111 0.73 -2.20 -23.33
CA THR A 111 0.62 -0.96 -22.55
C THR A 111 1.97 -0.26 -22.51
N THR A 112 2.00 1.00 -22.13
CA THR A 112 3.24 1.72 -21.82
C THR A 112 3.41 1.81 -20.31
N LEU A 113 4.60 1.46 -19.79
CA LEU A 113 4.91 1.59 -18.37
C LEU A 113 5.03 3.08 -18.00
N ASN A 114 4.19 3.54 -17.11
CA ASN A 114 3.95 4.96 -16.84
C ASN A 114 4.15 5.36 -15.37
N TYR A 115 4.92 4.60 -14.65
CA TYR A 115 5.30 4.83 -13.26
C TYR A 115 6.72 4.30 -12.99
N PRO A 116 7.45 4.81 -11.97
CA PRO A 116 8.79 4.38 -11.68
C PRO A 116 8.87 3.00 -11.04
N ILE A 117 9.97 2.28 -11.31
CA ILE A 117 10.38 1.08 -10.59
C ILE A 117 11.64 1.43 -9.79
N LEU A 118 11.59 1.28 -8.48
CA LEU A 118 12.72 1.48 -7.56
C LEU A 118 13.65 0.28 -7.61
N ALA A 119 14.95 0.56 -7.75
CA ALA A 119 16.01 -0.44 -7.79
C ALA A 119 16.67 -0.56 -6.41
N ASP A 120 16.19 -1.49 -5.60
CA ASP A 120 16.57 -1.66 -4.19
C ASP A 120 17.61 -2.78 -4.00
N ALA A 121 18.67 -2.79 -4.83
CA ALA A 121 19.72 -3.81 -4.80
C ALA A 121 20.48 -3.88 -3.47
N ASP A 122 20.52 -2.77 -2.73
CA ASP A 122 21.08 -2.68 -1.38
C ASP A 122 20.07 -3.04 -0.27
N ARG A 123 18.83 -3.39 -0.62
CA ARG A 123 17.72 -3.78 0.27
C ARG A 123 17.32 -2.73 1.29
N LYS A 124 17.70 -1.50 1.09
CA LYS A 124 17.47 -0.43 2.07
C LYS A 124 15.99 -0.13 2.28
N VAL A 125 15.24 -0.05 1.20
CA VAL A 125 13.80 0.22 1.25
C VAL A 125 13.02 -1.05 1.59
N SER A 126 13.39 -2.20 1.01
CA SER A 126 12.70 -3.46 1.29
C SER A 126 12.86 -3.90 2.74
N ASP A 127 14.02 -3.67 3.38
CA ASP A 127 14.20 -3.91 4.82
C ASP A 127 13.42 -2.90 5.67
N LEU A 128 13.40 -1.62 5.25
CA LEU A 128 12.70 -0.55 5.96
C LEU A 128 11.17 -0.77 6.01
N TYR A 129 10.61 -1.39 4.98
CA TYR A 129 9.18 -1.68 4.85
C TYR A 129 8.84 -3.16 5.08
N ASP A 130 9.78 -3.97 5.56
CA ASP A 130 9.60 -5.41 5.81
C ASP A 130 9.03 -6.17 4.58
N MET A 131 9.62 -5.93 3.40
CA MET A 131 9.19 -6.55 2.15
C MET A 131 9.89 -7.88 1.87
N ILE A 132 10.90 -8.25 2.65
CA ILE A 132 11.64 -9.52 2.54
C ILE A 132 11.23 -10.43 3.68
N HIS A 133 10.59 -11.54 3.36
CA HIS A 133 10.12 -12.52 4.31
C HIS A 133 11.02 -13.76 4.24
N PRO A 134 12.00 -13.94 5.16
CA PRO A 134 13.02 -14.99 5.05
C PRO A 134 12.47 -16.40 4.93
N ASN A 135 11.33 -16.70 5.58
CA ASN A 135 10.70 -18.02 5.49
C ASN A 135 9.95 -18.27 4.17
N ALA A 136 9.63 -17.20 3.41
CA ALA A 136 9.09 -17.32 2.06
C ALA A 136 10.22 -17.34 1.03
N ASN A 137 11.10 -16.34 1.06
CA ASN A 137 12.34 -16.26 0.29
C ASN A 137 13.23 -15.15 0.87
N ALA A 138 14.44 -15.51 1.31
CA ALA A 138 15.39 -14.55 1.88
C ALA A 138 16.13 -13.70 0.82
N ALA A 139 16.04 -14.03 -0.46
CA ALA A 139 16.79 -13.38 -1.52
C ALA A 139 16.05 -12.23 -2.19
N VAL A 140 14.72 -12.27 -2.22
CA VAL A 140 13.86 -11.34 -2.96
C VAL A 140 12.69 -10.86 -2.12
N THR A 141 12.05 -9.76 -2.55
CA THR A 141 10.82 -9.28 -1.91
C THR A 141 9.64 -10.22 -2.19
N VAL A 142 8.69 -10.26 -1.25
CA VAL A 142 7.35 -10.80 -1.50
C VAL A 142 6.49 -9.77 -2.25
N ARG A 143 5.21 -10.08 -2.51
CA ARG A 143 4.29 -9.15 -3.19
C ARG A 143 3.54 -8.29 -2.17
N SER A 144 4.24 -7.37 -1.52
CA SER A 144 3.64 -6.43 -0.57
C SER A 144 3.02 -5.23 -1.30
N VAL A 145 1.98 -4.67 -0.70
CA VAL A 145 1.36 -3.40 -1.11
C VAL A 145 1.18 -2.53 0.13
N PHE A 146 1.51 -1.26 -0.01
CA PHE A 146 1.31 -0.23 1.00
C PHE A 146 0.49 0.90 0.37
N VAL A 147 -0.70 1.14 0.91
CA VAL A 147 -1.53 2.30 0.55
C VAL A 147 -1.25 3.41 1.56
N ILE A 148 -0.72 4.51 1.08
CA ILE A 148 -0.22 5.63 1.88
C ILE A 148 -1.01 6.87 1.51
N ASP A 149 -1.51 7.61 2.50
CA ASP A 149 -2.28 8.84 2.28
C ASP A 149 -1.38 10.07 2.05
N PRO A 150 -1.95 11.23 1.65
CA PRO A 150 -1.18 12.46 1.44
C PRO A 150 -0.39 12.94 2.68
N ASN A 151 -0.83 12.58 3.89
CA ASN A 151 -0.14 12.89 5.14
C ASN A 151 0.98 11.87 5.47
N LYS A 152 1.33 11.01 4.52
CA LYS A 152 2.32 9.94 4.66
C LYS A 152 1.95 8.90 5.73
N LYS A 153 0.65 8.72 5.99
CA LYS A 153 0.15 7.68 6.90
C LYS A 153 -0.12 6.39 6.15
N LEU A 154 0.35 5.28 6.72
CA LEU A 154 -0.01 3.96 6.23
C LEU A 154 -1.48 3.67 6.51
N ARG A 155 -2.26 3.44 5.48
CA ARG A 155 -3.71 3.24 5.58
C ARG A 155 -4.14 1.81 5.38
N LEU A 156 -3.39 1.05 4.59
CA LEU A 156 -3.67 -0.37 4.31
C LEU A 156 -2.41 -1.07 3.84
N THR A 157 -2.25 -2.33 4.22
CA THR A 157 -1.27 -3.23 3.62
C THR A 157 -1.91 -4.56 3.28
N PHE A 158 -1.41 -5.21 2.24
CA PHE A 158 -1.61 -6.64 2.05
C PHE A 158 -0.37 -7.26 1.41
N THR A 159 -0.16 -8.55 1.69
CA THR A 159 1.01 -9.29 1.24
C THR A 159 0.58 -10.63 0.66
N TYR A 160 1.06 -10.90 -0.54
CA TYR A 160 0.82 -12.12 -1.28
C TYR A 160 2.12 -12.91 -1.45
N PRO A 161 2.06 -14.26 -1.47
CA PRO A 161 3.22 -15.07 -1.76
C PRO A 161 3.67 -14.88 -3.23
N PRO A 162 4.94 -15.17 -3.54
CA PRO A 162 5.48 -15.01 -4.90
C PRO A 162 4.69 -15.72 -6.00
N SER A 163 4.00 -16.81 -5.68
CA SER A 163 3.22 -17.63 -6.63
C SER A 163 1.86 -17.04 -7.02
N THR A 164 1.37 -16.03 -6.30
CA THR A 164 -0.01 -15.54 -6.44
C THR A 164 -0.02 -14.08 -6.87
N GLY A 165 -0.53 -13.81 -8.08
CA GLY A 165 -0.76 -12.43 -8.56
C GLY A 165 -1.86 -11.73 -7.78
N ARG A 166 -1.70 -10.42 -7.58
CA ARG A 166 -2.61 -9.59 -6.78
C ARG A 166 -3.89 -9.26 -7.54
N ASN A 167 -4.97 -9.01 -6.78
CA ASN A 167 -6.21 -8.48 -7.31
C ASN A 167 -6.20 -6.94 -7.22
N PHE A 168 -6.04 -6.28 -8.35
CA PHE A 168 -5.96 -4.81 -8.41
C PHE A 168 -7.35 -4.14 -8.37
N ASP A 169 -8.44 -4.86 -8.64
CA ASP A 169 -9.81 -4.34 -8.42
C ASP A 169 -10.05 -4.14 -6.93
N GLU A 170 -9.56 -5.05 -6.08
CA GLU A 170 -9.60 -4.89 -4.62
C GLU A 170 -8.77 -3.69 -4.17
N LEU A 171 -7.62 -3.44 -4.80
CA LEU A 171 -6.82 -2.24 -4.51
C LEU A 171 -7.59 -0.95 -4.78
N LEU A 172 -8.27 -0.85 -5.92
CA LEU A 172 -9.12 0.30 -6.25
C LEU A 172 -10.29 0.42 -5.26
N ARG A 173 -10.96 -0.70 -4.95
CA ARG A 173 -12.07 -0.76 -4.00
C ARG A 173 -11.68 -0.21 -2.62
N VAL A 174 -10.53 -0.62 -2.09
CA VAL A 174 -10.09 -0.15 -0.77
C VAL A 174 -9.66 1.31 -0.77
N ILE A 175 -9.07 1.81 -1.87
CA ILE A 175 -8.76 3.23 -2.02
C ILE A 175 -10.05 4.05 -2.03
N ASP A 176 -11.07 3.65 -2.79
CA ASP A 176 -12.39 4.31 -2.81
C ASP A 176 -13.00 4.32 -1.41
N SER A 177 -12.95 3.20 -0.69
CA SER A 177 -13.41 3.10 0.68
C SER A 177 -12.68 4.07 1.62
N LEU A 178 -11.36 4.11 1.58
CA LEU A 178 -10.54 4.98 2.42
C LEU A 178 -10.82 6.45 2.16
N GLN A 179 -10.89 6.87 0.90
CA GLN A 179 -11.19 8.25 0.52
C GLN A 179 -12.61 8.65 0.90
N LEU A 180 -13.58 7.74 0.77
CA LEU A 180 -14.96 7.98 1.19
C LEU A 180 -15.06 8.17 2.71
N THR A 181 -14.47 7.26 3.48
CA THR A 181 -14.54 7.28 4.94
C THR A 181 -13.77 8.45 5.58
N ASP A 182 -12.73 8.95 4.91
CA ASP A 182 -12.02 10.16 5.34
C ASP A 182 -12.87 11.43 5.22
N ASN A 183 -13.74 11.49 4.22
CA ASN A 183 -14.53 12.69 3.92
C ASN A 183 -15.94 12.68 4.52
N TYR A 184 -16.45 11.50 4.88
CA TYR A 184 -17.82 11.34 5.36
C TYR A 184 -17.84 10.51 6.65
N SER A 185 -18.84 10.74 7.48
CA SER A 185 -19.02 10.00 8.74
C SER A 185 -19.66 8.63 8.50
N VAL A 186 -19.04 7.82 7.65
CA VAL A 186 -19.51 6.51 7.23
C VAL A 186 -18.40 5.47 7.30
N ALA A 187 -18.77 4.20 7.25
CA ALA A 187 -17.90 3.06 7.03
C ALA A 187 -18.46 2.21 5.88
N THR A 188 -17.62 1.51 5.15
CA THR A 188 -18.03 0.62 4.08
C THR A 188 -18.29 -0.78 4.64
N PRO A 189 -19.44 -1.41 4.34
CA PRO A 189 -19.68 -2.79 4.77
C PRO A 189 -18.80 -3.81 4.03
N ALA A 190 -18.88 -5.07 4.45
CA ALA A 190 -18.21 -6.17 3.77
C ALA A 190 -18.61 -6.20 2.28
N ASP A 191 -17.64 -6.48 1.40
CA ASP A 191 -17.80 -6.59 -0.05
C ASP A 191 -18.34 -5.33 -0.77
N TRP A 192 -18.43 -4.21 -0.06
CA TRP A 192 -18.93 -2.94 -0.62
C TRP A 192 -18.20 -2.55 -1.91
N LYS A 193 -18.96 -2.05 -2.86
CA LYS A 193 -18.46 -1.45 -4.11
C LYS A 193 -18.89 0.00 -4.23
N ASP A 194 -18.07 0.81 -4.91
CA ASP A 194 -18.38 2.22 -5.12
C ASP A 194 -19.76 2.40 -5.79
N GLY A 195 -20.64 3.14 -5.12
CA GLY A 195 -22.04 3.37 -5.49
C GLY A 195 -23.06 2.62 -4.64
N GLU A 196 -22.65 1.65 -3.83
CA GLU A 196 -23.54 0.92 -2.91
C GLU A 196 -23.72 1.65 -1.58
N ASP A 197 -24.74 1.24 -0.82
CA ASP A 197 -25.05 1.80 0.49
C ASP A 197 -23.90 1.61 1.48
N VAL A 198 -23.77 2.56 2.41
CA VAL A 198 -22.73 2.58 3.43
C VAL A 198 -23.33 2.63 4.83
N VAL A 199 -22.52 2.31 5.83
CA VAL A 199 -22.93 2.31 7.24
C VAL A 199 -22.60 3.66 7.87
N ILE A 200 -23.57 4.30 8.53
CA ILE A 200 -23.34 5.50 9.34
C ILE A 200 -22.55 5.12 10.59
N VAL A 201 -21.48 5.84 10.91
CA VAL A 201 -20.68 5.55 12.11
C VAL A 201 -21.55 5.62 13.38
N PRO A 202 -21.46 4.65 14.31
CA PRO A 202 -22.32 4.59 15.49
C PRO A 202 -22.19 5.77 16.44
N SER A 203 -21.07 6.49 16.40
CA SER A 203 -20.81 7.68 17.21
C SER A 203 -21.68 8.89 16.83
N LEU A 204 -22.18 8.93 15.59
CA LEU A 204 -23.04 10.00 15.10
C LEU A 204 -24.50 9.70 15.49
N LYS A 205 -25.01 10.38 16.54
CA LYS A 205 -26.35 10.13 17.13
C LYS A 205 -27.30 11.29 17.02
N ASP A 206 -26.83 12.52 16.82
CA ASP A 206 -27.64 13.72 16.76
C ASP A 206 -28.56 13.71 15.53
N PRO A 207 -29.90 13.72 15.69
CA PRO A 207 -30.85 13.65 14.58
C PRO A 207 -30.72 14.80 13.57
N GLU A 208 -30.42 16.03 14.06
CA GLU A 208 -30.29 17.18 13.16
C GLU A 208 -29.00 17.08 12.32
N VAL A 209 -27.91 16.60 12.92
CA VAL A 209 -26.65 16.34 12.21
C VAL A 209 -26.82 15.20 11.21
N LEU A 210 -27.55 14.14 11.57
CA LEU A 210 -27.86 13.03 10.66
C LEU A 210 -28.64 13.53 9.45
N LYS A 211 -29.70 14.31 9.66
CA LYS A 211 -30.50 14.88 8.56
C LYS A 211 -29.69 15.79 7.64
N GLN A 212 -28.78 16.58 8.21
CA GLN A 212 -27.91 17.47 7.44
C GLN A 212 -26.87 16.69 6.62
N LYS A 213 -26.23 15.69 7.22
CA LYS A 213 -25.16 14.90 6.56
C LYS A 213 -25.71 13.89 5.57
N PHE A 214 -26.90 13.36 5.80
CA PHE A 214 -27.53 12.33 4.98
C PHE A 214 -28.92 12.78 4.48
N PRO A 215 -28.99 13.77 3.59
CA PRO A 215 -30.27 14.35 3.13
C PRO A 215 -31.13 13.36 2.35
N LYS A 216 -30.52 12.28 1.81
CA LYS A 216 -31.24 11.16 1.16
C LYS A 216 -31.90 10.21 2.15
N GLY A 217 -31.71 10.45 3.46
CA GLY A 217 -32.21 9.59 4.53
C GLY A 217 -31.31 8.39 4.82
N TYR A 218 -31.76 7.57 5.75
CA TYR A 218 -31.11 6.32 6.12
C TYR A 218 -32.13 5.31 6.64
N GLU A 219 -31.80 4.05 6.56
CA GLU A 219 -32.54 2.94 7.16
C GLU A 219 -31.87 2.52 8.49
N GLU A 220 -32.63 2.47 9.57
CA GLU A 220 -32.17 1.91 10.84
C GLU A 220 -32.56 0.44 10.95
N VAL A 221 -31.66 -0.46 10.52
CA VAL A 221 -31.83 -1.91 10.68
C VAL A 221 -31.71 -2.32 12.15
N LYS A 222 -30.76 -1.67 12.85
CA LYS A 222 -30.54 -1.75 14.30
C LYS A 222 -29.99 -0.41 14.79
N PRO A 223 -30.08 -0.07 16.08
CA PRO A 223 -29.52 1.16 16.62
C PRO A 223 -28.02 1.37 16.31
N TYR A 224 -27.28 0.30 16.11
CA TYR A 224 -25.84 0.31 15.74
C TYR A 224 -25.60 0.05 14.24
N LEU A 225 -26.62 -0.30 13.46
CA LEU A 225 -26.54 -0.62 12.03
C LEU A 225 -27.54 0.24 11.27
N ARG A 226 -27.06 1.34 10.74
CA ARG A 226 -27.84 2.30 9.94
C ARG A 226 -27.21 2.43 8.56
N LEU A 227 -27.98 2.11 7.54
CA LEU A 227 -27.56 2.14 6.13
C LEU A 227 -28.03 3.44 5.47
N THR A 228 -27.20 4.03 4.66
CA THR A 228 -27.52 5.25 3.88
C THR A 228 -26.94 5.14 2.48
N PRO A 229 -27.59 5.71 1.46
CA PRO A 229 -26.98 5.86 0.16
C PRO A 229 -25.62 6.56 0.25
N GLN A 230 -24.69 6.15 -0.59
CA GLN A 230 -23.34 6.73 -0.61
C GLN A 230 -23.42 8.26 -0.71
N PRO A 231 -22.79 9.04 0.21
CA PRO A 231 -23.04 10.48 0.32
C PRO A 231 -22.57 11.33 -0.87
N ASN A 232 -21.59 10.86 -1.62
CA ASN A 232 -21.00 11.58 -2.75
C ASN A 232 -21.51 11.12 -4.14
N LYS A 233 -22.63 10.42 -4.19
CA LYS A 233 -23.30 9.96 -5.44
C LYS A 233 -24.68 10.63 -5.63
#